data_13519f06a591a86c555da548e6aec976
#
_entry.id   13519f06a591a86c555da548e6aec976
#
_cell.length_a   1.000
_cell.length_b   1.000
_cell.length_c   1.000
_cell.angle_alpha   90.00
_cell.angle_beta   90.00
_cell.angle_gamma   90.00
#
_symmetry.space_group_name_H-M   'P 1'
#
loop_
_entity.id
_entity.type
_entity.pdbx_description
1 polymer ?
#
loop_
_entity_poly.entity_id
_entity_poly.type
_entity_poly.pdbx_seq_one_letter_code
_entity_poly.pdbx_strand_id
1 'polypeptide(L)'
;MTATISRSVQVNLRESWWIRDIEIPTRVVLAPMAGVSVQAFRRQGRRYGAGLVCSEMVSCAGLEHRNERTLGFLRVASDEHPLAIQIFGSEPGVMAEAARMVAAAGADLVDINFGCPVRKVTKTGAGATLLEDPDRACAIVEAVATAVDVPVSVKMRRGLENGSRACLDVGPRLVEAGAATLTLHPRSARQMYTGEADHALTAELVSRVDVPVIASGDVTSRAKAQAVLATSGAAAVMVGRGAQGNPWALREMVDGDRAEPSREEVAAELILFIRETVRELGERRASGFLKKFYGWYLGRGRFPRPFKQELVQLDSTEDVVTRLFAAAPGAAEIVERLEAELPDPADEILLDQMPISIYGGG
;
A
#
# COMPACT_ATOMS: atom_id res chain seq x y z
N MET A 1 -41.21 25.04 -12.53
CA MET A 1 -40.20 24.03 -12.84
C MET A 1 -39.34 23.85 -11.62
N THR A 2 -39.62 22.85 -10.79
CA THR A 2 -38.92 22.55 -9.55
C THR A 2 -37.71 21.68 -9.92
N ALA A 3 -36.50 22.23 -9.78
CA ALA A 3 -35.28 21.48 -9.98
C ALA A 3 -35.19 20.38 -8.91
N THR A 4 -35.32 19.15 -9.33
CA THR A 4 -35.05 17.97 -8.49
C THR A 4 -33.56 17.95 -8.19
N ILE A 5 -33.17 18.35 -6.99
CA ILE A 5 -31.80 18.17 -6.49
C ILE A 5 -31.61 16.68 -6.38
N SER A 6 -30.89 16.11 -7.35
CA SER A 6 -30.38 14.74 -7.28
C SER A 6 -29.54 14.62 -6.00
N ARG A 7 -30.05 13.92 -4.98
CA ARG A 7 -29.25 13.51 -3.84
C ARG A 7 -28.12 12.64 -4.39
N SER A 8 -26.91 13.19 -4.43
CA SER A 8 -25.72 12.38 -4.68
C SER A 8 -25.72 11.23 -3.68
N VAL A 9 -25.78 10.00 -4.18
CA VAL A 9 -25.66 8.80 -3.35
C VAL A 9 -24.30 8.88 -2.70
N GLN A 10 -24.28 9.18 -1.41
CA GLN A 10 -23.05 9.24 -0.63
C GLN A 10 -22.54 7.79 -0.44
N VAL A 11 -21.47 7.43 -1.13
CA VAL A 11 -20.87 6.08 -1.02
C VAL A 11 -20.35 5.88 0.40
N ASN A 12 -20.77 4.78 1.03
CA ASN A 12 -20.32 4.45 2.38
C ASN A 12 -18.92 3.79 2.34
N LEU A 13 -17.90 4.50 2.84
CA LEU A 13 -16.53 4.01 2.87
C LEU A 13 -16.28 2.96 3.98
N ARG A 14 -17.21 2.79 4.91
CA ARG A 14 -17.18 1.72 5.94
C ARG A 14 -17.75 0.39 5.46
N GLU A 15 -18.36 0.38 4.30
CA GLU A 15 -18.97 -0.83 3.76
C GLU A 15 -17.88 -1.83 3.38
N SER A 16 -18.04 -3.09 3.81
CA SER A 16 -17.16 -4.18 3.40
C SER A 16 -17.41 -4.58 1.95
N TRP A 17 -16.42 -5.18 1.33
CA TRP A 17 -16.48 -5.73 -0.01
C TRP A 17 -15.55 -6.94 -0.10
N TRP A 18 -15.59 -7.69 -1.19
CA TRP A 18 -14.95 -9.00 -1.28
C TRP A 18 -13.99 -9.10 -2.45
N ILE A 19 -12.89 -9.82 -2.23
CA ILE A 19 -12.00 -10.33 -3.27
C ILE A 19 -12.01 -11.85 -3.15
N ARG A 20 -12.74 -12.54 -4.02
CA ARG A 20 -13.11 -13.95 -3.86
C ARG A 20 -13.77 -14.15 -2.48
N ASP A 21 -13.18 -14.98 -1.63
CA ASP A 21 -13.62 -15.33 -0.27
C ASP A 21 -13.04 -14.43 0.84
N ILE A 22 -12.21 -13.47 0.49
CA ILE A 22 -11.60 -12.53 1.46
C ILE A 22 -12.47 -11.29 1.62
N GLU A 23 -12.99 -11.07 2.83
CA GLU A 23 -13.68 -9.84 3.19
C GLU A 23 -12.70 -8.71 3.43
N ILE A 24 -12.92 -7.59 2.75
CA ILE A 24 -12.18 -6.35 2.96
C ILE A 24 -13.09 -5.39 3.73
N PRO A 25 -12.79 -5.10 5.02
CA PRO A 25 -13.76 -4.48 5.93
C PRO A 25 -14.08 -3.02 5.66
N THR A 26 -13.31 -2.32 4.82
CA THR A 26 -13.60 -0.94 4.40
C THR A 26 -13.20 -0.72 2.94
N ARG A 27 -13.80 0.30 2.29
CA ARG A 27 -13.48 0.67 0.91
C ARG A 27 -12.22 1.55 0.78
N VAL A 28 -11.33 1.51 1.77
CA VAL A 28 -10.07 2.26 1.80
C VAL A 28 -8.89 1.30 1.82
N VAL A 29 -8.06 1.33 0.78
CA VAL A 29 -6.89 0.47 0.60
C VAL A 29 -5.61 1.31 0.73
N LEU A 30 -4.62 0.82 1.49
CA LEU A 30 -3.32 1.48 1.60
C LEU A 30 -2.39 1.03 0.45
N ALA A 31 -1.86 1.99 -0.30
CA ALA A 31 -1.09 1.74 -1.51
C ALA A 31 0.30 1.11 -1.25
N PRO A 32 0.79 0.28 -2.17
CA PRO A 32 2.20 -0.12 -2.21
C PRO A 32 3.08 1.07 -2.61
N MET A 33 3.98 1.49 -1.73
CA MET A 33 4.87 2.63 -1.96
C MET A 33 6.31 2.26 -1.61
N ALA A 34 7.18 2.18 -2.61
CA ALA A 34 8.60 1.85 -2.43
C ALA A 34 9.29 2.83 -1.45
N GLY A 35 9.97 2.29 -0.46
CA GLY A 35 10.60 3.04 0.62
C GLY A 35 9.61 3.65 1.63
N VAL A 36 8.34 3.25 1.63
CA VAL A 36 7.31 3.80 2.55
C VAL A 36 6.48 2.70 3.20
N SER A 37 5.96 1.75 2.41
CA SER A 37 5.01 0.72 2.89
C SER A 37 5.70 -0.43 3.63
N VAL A 38 6.62 -0.09 4.55
CA VAL A 38 7.22 -1.01 5.52
C VAL A 38 6.16 -1.53 6.49
N GLN A 39 6.47 -2.59 7.23
CA GLN A 39 5.53 -3.23 8.17
C GLN A 39 4.92 -2.23 9.15
N ALA A 40 5.72 -1.38 9.78
CA ALA A 40 5.25 -0.34 10.69
C ALA A 40 4.20 0.60 10.04
N PHE A 41 4.37 0.94 8.74
CA PHE A 41 3.43 1.79 8.01
C PHE A 41 2.13 1.06 7.69
N ARG A 42 2.19 -0.23 7.35
CA ARG A 42 1.01 -1.06 7.07
C ARG A 42 0.18 -1.27 8.34
N ARG A 43 0.81 -1.64 9.47
CA ARG A 43 0.17 -1.78 10.78
C ARG A 43 -0.51 -0.48 11.21
N GLN A 44 0.18 0.67 11.06
CA GLN A 44 -0.43 1.96 11.31
C GLN A 44 -1.65 2.18 10.40
N GLY A 45 -1.56 1.87 9.10
CA GLY A 45 -2.68 1.97 8.18
C GLY A 45 -3.89 1.15 8.62
N ARG A 46 -3.68 -0.08 9.11
CA ARG A 46 -4.75 -0.95 9.66
C ARG A 46 -5.40 -0.32 10.88
N ARG A 47 -4.64 0.12 11.86
CA ARG A 47 -5.16 0.80 13.07
C ARG A 47 -6.02 2.03 12.73
N TYR A 48 -5.73 2.68 11.60
CA TYR A 48 -6.45 3.86 11.13
C TYR A 48 -7.54 3.55 10.08
N GLY A 49 -7.93 2.27 9.90
CA GLY A 49 -9.12 1.88 9.17
C GLY A 49 -8.91 1.51 7.70
N ALA A 50 -7.67 1.35 7.22
CA ALA A 50 -7.46 0.73 5.92
C ALA A 50 -8.01 -0.70 5.92
N GLY A 51 -8.91 -1.02 4.99
CA GLY A 51 -9.50 -2.35 4.85
C GLY A 51 -8.52 -3.38 4.31
N LEU A 52 -7.61 -2.94 3.44
CA LEU A 52 -6.52 -3.74 2.87
C LEU A 52 -5.24 -2.91 2.88
N VAL A 53 -4.12 -3.53 3.25
CA VAL A 53 -2.80 -2.89 3.16
C VAL A 53 -1.91 -3.62 2.18
N CYS A 54 -1.03 -2.87 1.49
CA CYS A 54 -0.10 -3.43 0.52
C CYS A 54 1.35 -3.20 0.96
N SER A 55 2.22 -4.19 0.77
CA SER A 55 3.64 -4.07 1.03
C SER A 55 4.35 -3.14 0.03
N GLU A 56 5.63 -2.86 0.25
CA GLU A 56 6.50 -2.40 -0.82
C GLU A 56 6.58 -3.44 -1.93
N MET A 57 7.02 -3.04 -3.14
CA MET A 57 7.21 -4.00 -4.21
C MET A 57 8.47 -4.86 -3.98
N VAL A 58 8.29 -6.15 -3.97
CA VAL A 58 9.33 -7.18 -3.73
C VAL A 58 9.87 -7.70 -5.07
N SER A 59 11.19 -7.73 -5.22
CA SER A 59 11.83 -8.23 -6.43
C SER A 59 11.79 -9.76 -6.49
N CYS A 60 11.14 -10.34 -7.52
CA CYS A 60 11.12 -11.79 -7.71
C CYS A 60 12.51 -12.37 -7.92
N ALA A 61 13.36 -11.71 -8.72
CA ALA A 61 14.76 -12.10 -8.88
C ALA A 61 15.54 -11.99 -7.54
N GLY A 62 15.19 -11.02 -6.68
CA GLY A 62 15.79 -10.92 -5.35
C GLY A 62 15.38 -12.06 -4.42
N LEU A 63 14.14 -12.56 -4.53
CA LEU A 63 13.67 -13.75 -3.81
C LEU A 63 14.32 -15.02 -4.35
N GLU A 64 14.38 -15.18 -5.67
CA GLU A 64 15.06 -16.30 -6.33
C GLU A 64 16.51 -16.45 -5.88
N HIS A 65 17.24 -15.34 -5.76
CA HIS A 65 18.60 -15.31 -5.25
C HIS A 65 18.71 -15.30 -3.71
N ARG A 66 17.61 -15.49 -2.99
CA ARG A 66 17.54 -15.50 -1.52
C ARG A 66 18.24 -14.32 -0.85
N ASN A 67 18.10 -13.14 -1.45
CA ASN A 67 18.68 -11.92 -0.89
C ASN A 67 18.00 -11.59 0.45
N GLU A 68 18.75 -11.61 1.56
CA GLU A 68 18.25 -11.39 2.92
C GLU A 68 17.42 -10.12 3.06
N ARG A 69 17.84 -9.04 2.40
CA ARG A 69 17.07 -7.79 2.40
C ARG A 69 15.73 -7.96 1.72
N THR A 70 15.66 -8.74 0.64
CA THR A 70 14.41 -8.99 -0.09
C THR A 70 13.51 -9.92 0.70
N LEU A 71 14.07 -10.95 1.34
CA LEU A 71 13.33 -11.83 2.25
C LEU A 71 12.71 -11.05 3.43
N GLY A 72 13.41 -10.04 3.93
CA GLY A 72 12.88 -9.17 4.99
C GLY A 72 11.58 -8.45 4.65
N PHE A 73 11.23 -8.27 3.36
CA PHE A 73 9.93 -7.72 2.95
C PHE A 73 8.76 -8.70 3.07
N LEU A 74 9.03 -9.99 3.30
CA LEU A 74 8.01 -11.02 3.50
C LEU A 74 7.53 -11.15 4.96
N ARG A 75 8.02 -10.32 5.87
CA ARG A 75 7.54 -10.31 7.25
C ARG A 75 6.08 -9.88 7.29
N VAL A 76 5.28 -10.66 8.01
CA VAL A 76 3.85 -10.44 8.21
C VAL A 76 3.55 -10.45 9.71
N ALA A 77 2.83 -9.45 10.19
CA ALA A 77 2.30 -9.41 11.55
C ALA A 77 0.81 -9.75 11.56
N SER A 78 0.32 -10.34 12.66
CA SER A 78 -1.07 -10.80 12.81
C SER A 78 -2.11 -9.67 12.67
N ASP A 79 -1.73 -8.41 12.96
CA ASP A 79 -2.59 -7.24 12.88
C ASP A 79 -2.57 -6.51 11.52
N GLU A 80 -1.87 -7.07 10.52
CA GLU A 80 -1.83 -6.49 9.16
C GLU A 80 -2.94 -6.99 8.24
N HIS A 81 -3.60 -8.09 8.58
CA HIS A 81 -4.59 -8.76 7.72
C HIS A 81 -5.90 -7.96 7.56
N PRO A 82 -6.48 -7.90 6.33
CA PRO A 82 -5.96 -8.47 5.08
C PRO A 82 -4.74 -7.71 4.54
N LEU A 83 -3.74 -8.47 4.09
CA LEU A 83 -2.47 -7.98 3.55
C LEU A 83 -2.22 -8.49 2.13
N ALA A 84 -1.91 -7.59 1.20
CA ALA A 84 -1.35 -7.91 -0.11
C ALA A 84 0.16 -7.69 -0.12
N ILE A 85 0.95 -8.70 -0.48
CA ILE A 85 2.38 -8.52 -0.76
C ILE A 85 2.56 -8.31 -2.27
N GLN A 86 3.13 -7.16 -2.63
CA GLN A 86 3.33 -6.80 -4.03
C GLN A 86 4.66 -7.32 -4.55
N ILE A 87 4.63 -8.09 -5.66
CA ILE A 87 5.81 -8.61 -6.36
C ILE A 87 5.98 -7.93 -7.72
N PHE A 88 7.23 -7.88 -8.20
CA PHE A 88 7.54 -7.44 -9.56
C PHE A 88 8.65 -8.26 -10.20
N GLY A 89 8.50 -8.50 -11.49
CA GLY A 89 9.41 -9.24 -12.35
C GLY A 89 8.88 -9.24 -13.78
N SER A 90 9.56 -9.95 -14.67
CA SER A 90 9.19 -10.07 -16.08
C SER A 90 9.15 -11.52 -16.59
N GLU A 91 9.59 -12.49 -15.77
CA GLU A 91 9.61 -13.89 -16.15
C GLU A 91 8.52 -14.69 -15.43
N PRO A 92 7.56 -15.32 -16.16
CA PRO A 92 6.41 -16.00 -15.54
C PRO A 92 6.81 -17.05 -14.49
N GLY A 93 7.79 -17.90 -14.78
CA GLY A 93 8.24 -18.94 -13.85
C GLY A 93 8.84 -18.38 -12.56
N VAL A 94 9.68 -17.35 -12.65
CA VAL A 94 10.27 -16.67 -11.48
C VAL A 94 9.20 -15.96 -10.65
N MET A 95 8.19 -15.38 -11.32
CA MET A 95 7.06 -14.74 -10.65
C MET A 95 6.18 -15.75 -9.92
N ALA A 96 5.96 -16.93 -10.49
CA ALA A 96 5.21 -18.02 -9.86
C ALA A 96 5.92 -18.54 -8.59
N GLU A 97 7.25 -18.75 -8.64
CA GLU A 97 8.01 -19.15 -7.44
C GLU A 97 7.99 -18.08 -6.36
N ALA A 98 8.15 -16.80 -6.73
CA ALA A 98 8.04 -15.69 -5.79
C ALA A 98 6.64 -15.63 -5.14
N ALA A 99 5.59 -15.90 -5.91
CA ALA A 99 4.22 -15.94 -5.40
C ALA A 99 4.00 -17.04 -4.37
N ARG A 100 4.57 -18.24 -4.57
CA ARG A 100 4.54 -19.32 -3.57
C ARG A 100 5.20 -18.89 -2.26
N MET A 101 6.35 -18.22 -2.36
CA MET A 101 7.05 -17.70 -1.17
C MET A 101 6.21 -16.66 -0.43
N VAL A 102 5.55 -15.77 -1.16
CA VAL A 102 4.66 -14.73 -0.61
C VAL A 102 3.45 -15.35 0.08
N ALA A 103 2.78 -16.31 -0.55
CA ALA A 103 1.63 -17.02 0.04
C ALA A 103 2.04 -17.80 1.29
N ALA A 104 3.18 -18.51 1.24
CA ALA A 104 3.71 -19.26 2.38
C ALA A 104 4.15 -18.34 3.54
N ALA A 105 4.50 -17.09 3.27
CA ALA A 105 4.78 -16.08 4.28
C ALA A 105 3.51 -15.56 4.99
N GLY A 106 2.32 -15.97 4.55
CA GLY A 106 1.05 -15.60 5.19
C GLY A 106 0.35 -14.39 4.56
N ALA A 107 0.73 -13.95 3.36
CA ALA A 107 -0.02 -12.92 2.65
C ALA A 107 -1.42 -13.45 2.26
N ASP A 108 -2.45 -12.61 2.44
CA ASP A 108 -3.81 -12.93 2.01
C ASP A 108 -3.98 -12.81 0.49
N LEU A 109 -3.20 -11.93 -0.15
CA LEU A 109 -3.19 -11.71 -1.58
C LEU A 109 -1.75 -11.59 -2.12
N VAL A 110 -1.53 -12.09 -3.33
CA VAL A 110 -0.35 -11.74 -4.14
C VAL A 110 -0.74 -10.58 -5.06
N ASP A 111 -0.08 -9.42 -4.94
CA ASP A 111 -0.30 -8.29 -5.84
C ASP A 111 0.84 -8.18 -6.87
N ILE A 112 0.50 -8.03 -8.15
CA ILE A 112 1.46 -7.93 -9.24
C ILE A 112 1.61 -6.47 -9.67
N ASN A 113 2.85 -5.98 -9.75
CA ASN A 113 3.13 -4.61 -10.16
C ASN A 113 3.28 -4.46 -11.68
N PHE A 114 2.26 -3.91 -12.33
CA PHE A 114 2.29 -3.46 -13.73
C PHE A 114 2.17 -1.93 -13.86
N GLY A 115 2.61 -1.20 -12.84
CA GLY A 115 2.47 0.25 -12.79
C GLY A 115 3.73 1.04 -12.49
N CYS A 116 4.82 0.42 -12.02
CA CYS A 116 6.04 1.13 -11.65
C CYS A 116 6.72 1.74 -12.89
N PRO A 117 6.90 3.09 -12.96
CA PRO A 117 7.50 3.75 -14.12
C PRO A 117 9.01 3.94 -13.96
N VAL A 118 9.59 3.55 -12.84
CA VAL A 118 10.99 3.83 -12.50
C VAL A 118 11.91 3.05 -13.42
N ARG A 119 12.89 3.74 -14.05
CA ARG A 119 13.82 3.16 -15.03
C ARG A 119 14.55 1.90 -14.53
N LYS A 120 14.85 1.81 -13.22
CA LYS A 120 15.47 0.62 -12.63
C LYS A 120 14.60 -0.64 -12.77
N VAL A 121 13.27 -0.47 -12.79
CA VAL A 121 12.28 -1.55 -12.96
C VAL A 121 11.99 -1.76 -14.45
N THR A 122 11.67 -0.69 -15.17
CA THR A 122 11.23 -0.79 -16.57
C THR A 122 12.31 -1.33 -17.53
N LYS A 123 13.61 -1.05 -17.25
CA LYS A 123 14.71 -1.60 -18.04
C LYS A 123 14.84 -3.12 -17.98
N THR A 124 14.21 -3.77 -17.00
CA THR A 124 14.18 -5.24 -16.86
C THR A 124 12.96 -5.87 -17.55
N GLY A 125 12.15 -5.08 -18.26
CA GLY A 125 10.89 -5.53 -18.86
C GLY A 125 9.74 -5.65 -17.85
N ALA A 126 9.92 -5.20 -16.59
CA ALA A 126 8.92 -5.28 -15.53
C ALA A 126 8.18 -3.96 -15.31
N GLY A 127 7.17 -3.98 -14.45
CA GLY A 127 6.39 -2.79 -14.10
C GLY A 127 5.52 -2.29 -15.26
N ALA A 128 5.51 -0.98 -15.50
CA ALA A 128 4.61 -0.38 -16.49
C ALA A 128 4.88 -0.81 -17.94
N THR A 129 6.08 -1.30 -18.26
CA THR A 129 6.42 -1.79 -19.62
C THR A 129 5.64 -3.03 -20.02
N LEU A 130 5.17 -3.83 -19.08
CA LEU A 130 4.32 -5.01 -19.36
C LEU A 130 2.96 -4.63 -19.96
N LEU A 131 2.52 -3.38 -19.85
CA LEU A 131 1.31 -2.91 -20.53
C LEU A 131 1.47 -2.76 -22.05
N GLU A 132 2.70 -2.79 -22.57
CA GLU A 132 3.01 -2.80 -24.00
C GLU A 132 3.24 -4.23 -24.56
N ASP A 133 3.26 -5.23 -23.66
CA ASP A 133 3.35 -6.66 -23.99
C ASP A 133 2.23 -7.44 -23.28
N PRO A 134 0.98 -7.34 -23.76
CA PRO A 134 -0.18 -7.98 -23.13
C PRO A 134 -0.07 -9.48 -23.03
N ASP A 135 0.58 -10.15 -23.98
CA ASP A 135 0.71 -11.60 -24.00
C ASP A 135 1.63 -12.04 -22.84
N ARG A 136 2.74 -11.35 -22.64
CA ARG A 136 3.63 -11.60 -21.51
C ARG A 136 2.98 -11.24 -20.18
N ALA A 137 2.24 -10.14 -20.11
CA ALA A 137 1.49 -9.75 -18.92
C ALA A 137 0.49 -10.83 -18.51
N CYS A 138 -0.27 -11.38 -19.47
CA CYS A 138 -1.21 -12.47 -19.22
C CYS A 138 -0.50 -13.75 -18.79
N ALA A 139 0.59 -14.14 -19.46
CA ALA A 139 1.38 -15.33 -19.08
C ALA A 139 1.93 -15.23 -17.65
N ILE A 140 2.33 -14.03 -17.19
CA ILE A 140 2.74 -13.80 -15.80
C ILE A 140 1.57 -14.03 -14.85
N VAL A 141 0.42 -13.41 -15.11
CA VAL A 141 -0.76 -13.54 -14.23
C VAL A 141 -1.25 -14.99 -14.16
N GLU A 142 -1.33 -15.69 -15.29
CA GLU A 142 -1.71 -17.07 -15.35
C GLU A 142 -0.75 -17.98 -14.56
N ALA A 143 0.56 -17.79 -14.74
CA ALA A 143 1.57 -18.54 -14.00
C ALA A 143 1.47 -18.31 -12.48
N VAL A 144 1.27 -17.06 -12.04
CA VAL A 144 1.11 -16.71 -10.63
C VAL A 144 -0.21 -17.27 -10.10
N ALA A 145 -1.34 -17.07 -10.79
CA ALA A 145 -2.66 -17.53 -10.35
C ALA A 145 -2.76 -19.07 -10.26
N THR A 146 -2.03 -19.78 -11.13
CA THR A 146 -1.92 -21.25 -11.06
C THR A 146 -1.02 -21.73 -9.93
N ALA A 147 -0.08 -20.90 -9.48
CA ALA A 147 0.92 -21.30 -8.49
C ALA A 147 0.46 -21.18 -7.04
N VAL A 148 -0.62 -20.43 -6.76
CA VAL A 148 -1.09 -20.13 -5.39
C VAL A 148 -2.60 -20.24 -5.29
N ASP A 149 -3.10 -20.58 -4.08
CA ASP A 149 -4.54 -20.63 -3.79
C ASP A 149 -5.08 -19.24 -3.40
N VAL A 150 -4.24 -18.35 -2.85
CA VAL A 150 -4.65 -17.00 -2.48
C VAL A 150 -4.98 -16.15 -3.71
N PRO A 151 -5.92 -15.21 -3.62
CA PRO A 151 -6.28 -14.35 -4.75
C PRO A 151 -5.10 -13.56 -5.29
N VAL A 152 -5.05 -13.42 -6.61
CA VAL A 152 -4.06 -12.58 -7.31
C VAL A 152 -4.68 -11.24 -7.69
N SER A 153 -4.04 -10.15 -7.27
CA SER A 153 -4.38 -8.79 -7.68
C SER A 153 -3.35 -8.23 -8.67
N VAL A 154 -3.76 -7.32 -9.53
CA VAL A 154 -2.86 -6.63 -10.44
C VAL A 154 -3.01 -5.12 -10.29
N LYS A 155 -1.91 -4.43 -9.96
CA LYS A 155 -1.88 -2.97 -9.91
C LYS A 155 -1.20 -2.41 -11.15
N MET A 156 -1.96 -1.62 -11.94
CA MET A 156 -1.48 -1.07 -13.21
C MET A 156 -1.70 0.44 -13.35
N ARG A 157 -1.04 1.01 -14.36
CA ARG A 157 -1.30 2.36 -14.88
C ARG A 157 -2.15 2.30 -16.15
N ARG A 158 -2.54 3.49 -16.70
CA ARG A 158 -3.28 3.56 -17.97
C ARG A 158 -2.49 3.05 -19.17
N GLY A 159 -1.16 3.07 -19.09
CA GLY A 159 -0.18 2.73 -20.12
C GLY A 159 1.10 3.53 -19.95
N LEU A 160 2.06 3.42 -20.87
CA LEU A 160 3.34 4.13 -20.81
C LEU A 160 3.18 5.60 -21.20
N GLU A 161 2.62 5.87 -22.38
CA GLU A 161 2.56 7.20 -22.97
C GLU A 161 1.33 8.00 -22.52
N ASN A 162 1.44 9.32 -22.61
CA ASN A 162 0.32 10.21 -22.34
C ASN A 162 -0.82 9.92 -23.34
N GLY A 163 -2.05 9.85 -22.83
CA GLY A 163 -3.21 9.49 -23.65
C GLY A 163 -3.39 7.98 -23.90
N SER A 164 -2.42 7.13 -23.54
CA SER A 164 -2.57 5.69 -23.67
C SER A 164 -3.82 5.18 -22.95
N ARG A 165 -4.45 4.18 -23.51
CA ARG A 165 -5.62 3.47 -22.96
C ARG A 165 -5.36 1.95 -22.85
N ALA A 166 -4.09 1.55 -22.85
CA ALA A 166 -3.68 0.14 -22.81
C ALA A 166 -4.36 -0.66 -21.67
N CYS A 167 -4.61 -0.02 -20.52
CA CYS A 167 -5.31 -0.65 -19.40
C CYS A 167 -6.70 -1.19 -19.75
N LEU A 168 -7.38 -0.64 -20.76
CA LEU A 168 -8.72 -1.07 -21.17
C LEU A 168 -8.71 -2.34 -22.03
N ASP A 169 -7.62 -2.59 -22.71
CA ASP A 169 -7.41 -3.76 -23.55
C ASP A 169 -6.72 -4.89 -22.75
N VAL A 170 -5.75 -4.49 -21.91
CA VAL A 170 -5.00 -5.43 -21.07
C VAL A 170 -5.82 -5.91 -19.87
N GLY A 171 -6.57 -5.01 -19.21
CA GLY A 171 -7.32 -5.33 -17.98
C GLY A 171 -8.23 -6.55 -18.08
N PRO A 172 -9.16 -6.62 -19.07
CA PRO A 172 -10.01 -7.81 -19.25
C PRO A 172 -9.22 -9.10 -19.48
N ARG A 173 -8.14 -9.04 -20.25
CA ARG A 173 -7.26 -10.20 -20.50
C ARG A 173 -6.54 -10.66 -19.22
N LEU A 174 -6.17 -9.75 -18.32
CA LEU A 174 -5.58 -10.12 -17.03
C LEU A 174 -6.60 -10.84 -16.13
N VAL A 175 -7.89 -10.45 -16.21
CA VAL A 175 -8.98 -11.16 -15.50
C VAL A 175 -9.16 -12.55 -16.07
N GLU A 176 -9.20 -12.72 -17.39
CA GLU A 176 -9.24 -14.02 -18.05
C GLU A 176 -8.03 -14.90 -17.68
N ALA A 177 -6.85 -14.29 -17.46
CA ALA A 177 -5.64 -14.97 -17.00
C ALA A 177 -5.65 -15.32 -15.49
N GLY A 178 -6.69 -14.93 -14.73
CA GLY A 178 -6.88 -15.34 -13.34
C GLY A 178 -6.74 -14.20 -12.29
N ALA A 179 -6.62 -12.94 -12.69
CA ALA A 179 -6.62 -11.83 -11.74
C ALA A 179 -8.00 -11.73 -11.04
N ALA A 180 -8.02 -11.76 -9.71
CA ALA A 180 -9.22 -11.67 -8.89
C ALA A 180 -9.66 -10.22 -8.61
N THR A 181 -8.78 -9.25 -8.78
CA THR A 181 -9.05 -7.81 -8.66
C THR A 181 -8.01 -7.01 -9.43
N LEU A 182 -8.41 -5.83 -9.89
CA LEU A 182 -7.52 -4.89 -10.58
C LEU A 182 -7.44 -3.57 -9.81
N THR A 183 -6.26 -2.99 -9.72
CA THR A 183 -6.09 -1.61 -9.24
C THR A 183 -5.61 -0.74 -10.40
N LEU A 184 -6.38 0.30 -10.75
CA LEU A 184 -5.99 1.24 -11.79
C LEU A 184 -5.54 2.59 -11.21
N HIS A 185 -4.30 2.99 -11.53
CA HIS A 185 -3.87 4.38 -11.43
C HIS A 185 -3.96 5.02 -12.83
N PRO A 186 -4.98 5.85 -13.12
CA PRO A 186 -5.29 6.29 -14.48
C PRO A 186 -4.41 7.44 -14.97
N ARG A 187 -3.16 7.50 -14.52
CA ARG A 187 -2.06 8.29 -15.10
C ARG A 187 -1.15 7.39 -15.93
N SER A 188 -0.52 7.94 -16.97
CA SER A 188 0.53 7.22 -17.69
C SER A 188 1.82 7.07 -16.88
N ALA A 189 2.69 6.15 -17.28
CA ALA A 189 4.03 6.04 -16.67
C ALA A 189 4.81 7.36 -16.87
N ARG A 190 4.70 7.99 -18.04
CA ARG A 190 5.37 9.26 -18.37
C ARG A 190 4.87 10.44 -17.53
N GLN A 191 3.57 10.48 -17.20
CA GLN A 191 3.01 11.51 -16.32
C GLN A 191 3.57 11.44 -14.90
N MET A 192 4.01 10.28 -14.44
CA MET A 192 4.41 10.07 -13.04
C MET A 192 3.29 10.46 -12.08
N TYR A 193 3.36 11.68 -11.52
CA TYR A 193 2.37 12.24 -10.57
C TYR A 193 1.87 13.64 -11.01
N THR A 194 2.21 14.09 -12.22
CA THR A 194 1.77 15.39 -12.75
C THR A 194 0.35 15.33 -13.32
N GLY A 195 -0.31 16.47 -13.40
CA GLY A 195 -1.71 16.55 -13.84
C GLY A 195 -2.67 15.87 -12.87
N GLU A 196 -3.83 15.44 -13.34
CA GLU A 196 -4.89 14.79 -12.57
C GLU A 196 -5.07 13.32 -12.97
N ALA A 197 -5.58 12.50 -12.06
CA ALA A 197 -5.97 11.12 -12.31
C ALA A 197 -7.34 11.08 -13.01
N ASP A 198 -7.39 10.50 -14.21
CA ASP A 198 -8.58 10.42 -15.05
C ASP A 198 -9.50 9.25 -14.63
N HIS A 199 -10.32 9.47 -13.62
CA HIS A 199 -11.22 8.42 -13.10
C HIS A 199 -12.39 8.06 -14.03
N ALA A 200 -12.64 8.81 -15.12
CA ALA A 200 -13.55 8.36 -16.18
C ALA A 200 -12.98 7.11 -16.88
N LEU A 201 -11.65 7.05 -17.04
CA LEU A 201 -10.98 5.83 -17.56
C LEU A 201 -11.13 4.65 -16.57
N THR A 202 -11.16 4.90 -15.26
CA THR A 202 -11.42 3.86 -14.27
C THR A 202 -12.85 3.34 -14.43
N ALA A 203 -13.85 4.22 -14.63
CA ALA A 203 -15.23 3.83 -14.88
C ALA A 203 -15.37 2.94 -16.11
N GLU A 204 -14.64 3.26 -17.18
CA GLU A 204 -14.65 2.46 -18.39
C GLU A 204 -14.02 1.08 -18.16
N LEU A 205 -12.93 0.97 -17.39
CA LEU A 205 -12.38 -0.32 -17.01
C LEU A 205 -13.39 -1.14 -16.18
N VAL A 206 -14.05 -0.52 -15.18
CA VAL A 206 -15.08 -1.15 -14.36
C VAL A 206 -16.18 -1.77 -15.24
N SER A 207 -16.59 -1.08 -16.31
CA SER A 207 -17.63 -1.59 -17.22
C SER A 207 -17.19 -2.76 -18.10
N ARG A 208 -15.90 -3.10 -18.14
CA ARG A 208 -15.32 -4.14 -19.01
C ARG A 208 -14.90 -5.41 -18.26
N VAL A 209 -14.97 -5.43 -16.92
CA VAL A 209 -14.52 -6.57 -16.11
C VAL A 209 -15.55 -6.92 -15.04
N ASP A 210 -15.62 -8.21 -14.70
CA ASP A 210 -16.55 -8.73 -13.70
C ASP A 210 -15.93 -8.86 -12.30
N VAL A 211 -14.65 -8.49 -12.15
CA VAL A 211 -13.96 -8.48 -10.86
C VAL A 211 -13.95 -7.08 -10.24
N PRO A 212 -13.82 -6.96 -8.92
CA PRO A 212 -13.70 -5.66 -8.26
C PRO A 212 -12.53 -4.85 -8.82
N VAL A 213 -12.75 -3.54 -9.03
CA VAL A 213 -11.68 -2.59 -9.42
C VAL A 213 -11.44 -1.62 -8.27
N ILE A 214 -10.17 -1.38 -7.94
CA ILE A 214 -9.73 -0.40 -6.96
C ILE A 214 -9.23 0.85 -7.69
N ALA A 215 -9.80 2.01 -7.38
CA ALA A 215 -9.41 3.29 -7.98
C ALA A 215 -8.25 3.94 -7.21
N SER A 216 -7.13 4.17 -7.87
CA SER A 216 -5.92 4.78 -7.31
C SER A 216 -5.61 6.12 -7.98
N GLY A 217 -5.14 7.09 -7.20
CA GLY A 217 -4.73 8.41 -7.70
C GLY A 217 -5.58 9.55 -7.12
N ASP A 218 -4.90 10.57 -6.61
CA ASP A 218 -5.45 11.82 -6.07
C ASP A 218 -6.46 11.68 -4.90
N VAL A 219 -6.53 10.52 -4.28
CA VAL A 219 -7.37 10.27 -3.11
C VAL A 219 -6.66 10.80 -1.86
N THR A 220 -7.06 11.98 -1.39
CA THR A 220 -6.40 12.69 -0.27
C THR A 220 -7.36 13.15 0.83
N SER A 221 -8.67 12.92 0.66
CA SER A 221 -9.71 13.25 1.64
C SER A 221 -10.95 12.38 1.43
N ARG A 222 -11.84 12.32 2.43
CA ARG A 222 -13.14 11.63 2.34
C ARG A 222 -13.95 12.10 1.13
N ALA A 223 -14.06 13.41 0.92
CA ALA A 223 -14.84 13.98 -0.19
C ALA A 223 -14.28 13.51 -1.56
N LYS A 224 -12.94 13.50 -1.71
CA LYS A 224 -12.32 12.98 -2.93
C LYS A 224 -12.52 11.48 -3.10
N ALA A 225 -12.42 10.70 -2.03
CA ALA A 225 -12.69 9.27 -2.06
C ALA A 225 -14.11 8.97 -2.54
N GLN A 226 -15.10 9.66 -1.97
CA GLN A 226 -16.50 9.53 -2.36
C GLN A 226 -16.74 9.95 -3.82
N ALA A 227 -16.15 11.07 -4.26
CA ALA A 227 -16.25 11.54 -5.64
C ALA A 227 -15.64 10.53 -6.63
N VAL A 228 -14.48 9.97 -6.30
CA VAL A 228 -13.82 8.94 -7.13
C VAL A 228 -14.70 7.69 -7.25
N LEU A 229 -15.24 7.19 -6.15
CA LEU A 229 -16.13 6.01 -6.18
C LEU A 229 -17.42 6.28 -6.95
N ALA A 230 -18.04 7.45 -6.73
CA ALA A 230 -19.25 7.84 -7.44
C ALA A 230 -19.03 7.99 -8.95
N THR A 231 -17.85 8.49 -9.37
CA THR A 231 -17.51 8.68 -10.78
C THR A 231 -17.11 7.37 -11.44
N SER A 232 -16.35 6.54 -10.75
CA SER A 232 -15.74 5.33 -11.35
C SER A 232 -16.57 4.07 -11.21
N GLY A 233 -17.47 3.98 -10.23
CA GLY A 233 -18.14 2.74 -9.87
C GLY A 233 -17.20 1.67 -9.29
N ALA A 234 -15.97 2.05 -8.91
CA ALA A 234 -14.98 1.15 -8.33
C ALA A 234 -15.44 0.61 -6.97
N ALA A 235 -14.98 -0.59 -6.60
CA ALA A 235 -15.30 -1.22 -5.32
C ALA A 235 -14.65 -0.50 -4.14
N ALA A 236 -13.43 0.04 -4.32
CA ALA A 236 -12.67 0.73 -3.28
C ALA A 236 -11.75 1.81 -3.87
N VAL A 237 -11.21 2.66 -3.00
CA VAL A 237 -10.16 3.63 -3.33
C VAL A 237 -8.83 3.23 -2.70
N MET A 238 -7.72 3.49 -3.42
CA MET A 238 -6.38 3.27 -2.91
C MET A 238 -5.70 4.59 -2.57
N VAL A 239 -5.27 4.71 -1.32
CA VAL A 239 -4.64 5.91 -0.75
C VAL A 239 -3.13 5.69 -0.68
N GLY A 240 -2.36 6.56 -1.34
CA GLY A 240 -0.89 6.57 -1.28
C GLY A 240 -0.38 7.75 -0.47
N ARG A 241 0.08 8.79 -1.17
CA ARG A 241 0.68 10.00 -0.58
C ARG A 241 -0.19 10.70 0.46
N GLY A 242 -1.52 10.57 0.37
CA GLY A 242 -2.45 11.12 1.35
C GLY A 242 -2.28 10.57 2.76
N ALA A 243 -1.75 9.36 2.90
CA ALA A 243 -1.49 8.72 4.19
C ALA A 243 -0.06 8.94 4.73
N GLN A 244 0.86 9.51 3.95
CA GLN A 244 2.25 9.71 4.37
C GLN A 244 2.34 10.73 5.52
N GLY A 245 2.76 10.27 6.70
CA GLY A 245 2.77 11.06 7.93
C GLY A 245 1.39 11.59 8.36
N ASN A 246 0.33 10.99 7.83
CA ASN A 246 -1.05 11.37 8.05
C ASN A 246 -1.98 10.15 8.11
N PRO A 247 -1.80 9.25 9.07
CA PRO A 247 -2.68 8.09 9.22
C PRO A 247 -4.13 8.51 9.51
N TRP A 248 -4.32 9.66 10.15
CA TRP A 248 -5.66 10.22 10.44
C TRP A 248 -6.52 10.40 9.20
N ALA A 249 -5.90 10.65 8.01
CA ALA A 249 -6.66 10.76 6.77
C ALA A 249 -7.42 9.47 6.42
N LEU A 250 -6.88 8.30 6.75
CA LEU A 250 -7.58 7.02 6.55
C LEU A 250 -8.80 6.93 7.46
N ARG A 251 -8.63 7.26 8.75
CA ARG A 251 -9.73 7.28 9.72
C ARG A 251 -10.81 8.30 9.36
N GLU A 252 -10.41 9.51 8.93
CA GLU A 252 -11.35 10.51 8.45
C GLU A 252 -12.16 10.03 7.24
N MET A 253 -11.52 9.31 6.30
CA MET A 253 -12.20 8.74 5.14
C MET A 253 -13.25 7.71 5.58
N VAL A 254 -12.92 6.83 6.50
CA VAL A 254 -13.78 5.75 6.96
C VAL A 254 -14.86 6.27 7.91
N ASP A 255 -14.48 7.04 8.93
CA ASP A 255 -15.34 7.40 10.06
C ASP A 255 -16.08 8.75 9.88
N GLY A 256 -15.62 9.61 8.98
CA GLY A 256 -16.13 10.96 8.77
C GLY A 256 -15.18 12.03 9.28
N ASP A 257 -15.62 13.27 9.22
CA ASP A 257 -14.84 14.42 9.63
C ASP A 257 -14.49 14.34 11.12
N ARG A 258 -13.20 14.50 11.41
CA ARG A 258 -12.65 14.56 12.77
C ARG A 258 -11.81 15.81 12.93
N ALA A 259 -11.64 16.23 14.19
CA ALA A 259 -10.71 17.30 14.51
C ALA A 259 -9.28 16.92 14.10
N GLU A 260 -8.51 17.93 13.70
CA GLU A 260 -7.07 17.76 13.45
C GLU A 260 -6.40 17.17 14.70
N PRO A 261 -5.43 16.26 14.54
CA PRO A 261 -4.73 15.68 15.68
C PRO A 261 -3.99 16.74 16.49
N SER A 262 -3.96 16.56 17.79
CA SER A 262 -3.14 17.38 18.69
C SER A 262 -1.65 17.17 18.44
N ARG A 263 -0.82 18.05 19.00
CA ARG A 263 0.64 17.90 18.93
C ARG A 263 1.09 16.61 19.61
N GLU A 264 0.46 16.27 20.73
CA GLU A 264 0.74 15.09 21.53
C GLU A 264 0.38 13.81 20.76
N GLU A 265 -0.77 13.78 20.08
CA GLU A 265 -1.17 12.65 19.24
C GLU A 265 -0.20 12.46 18.07
N VAL A 266 0.25 13.55 17.42
CA VAL A 266 1.22 13.46 16.33
C VAL A 266 2.58 12.97 16.82
N ALA A 267 3.03 13.45 17.99
CA ALA A 267 4.28 12.99 18.59
C ALA A 267 4.19 11.51 18.96
N ALA A 268 3.10 11.09 19.60
CA ALA A 268 2.88 9.71 20.01
C ALA A 268 2.87 8.73 18.82
N GLU A 269 2.12 9.04 17.77
CA GLU A 269 2.09 8.21 16.56
C GLU A 269 3.45 8.15 15.84
N LEU A 270 4.19 9.25 15.81
CA LEU A 270 5.54 9.24 15.26
C LEU A 270 6.50 8.42 16.12
N ILE A 271 6.43 8.51 17.45
CA ILE A 271 7.24 7.71 18.38
C ILE A 271 6.96 6.22 18.18
N LEU A 272 5.68 5.83 18.13
CA LEU A 272 5.30 4.45 17.90
C LEU A 272 5.82 3.95 16.54
N PHE A 273 5.64 4.74 15.48
CA PHE A 273 6.16 4.44 14.16
C PHE A 273 7.69 4.28 14.13
N ILE A 274 8.43 5.11 14.89
CA ILE A 274 9.88 4.99 15.05
C ILE A 274 10.22 3.64 15.71
N ARG A 275 9.59 3.32 16.84
CA ARG A 275 9.86 2.08 17.61
C ARG A 275 9.59 0.84 16.77
N GLU A 276 8.45 0.79 16.08
CA GLU A 276 8.11 -0.32 15.19
C GLU A 276 9.08 -0.44 14.01
N THR A 277 9.48 0.70 13.41
CA THR A 277 10.47 0.71 12.31
C THR A 277 11.85 0.24 12.77
N VAL A 278 12.26 0.61 13.99
CA VAL A 278 13.53 0.11 14.57
C VAL A 278 13.48 -1.39 14.81
N ARG A 279 12.34 -1.91 15.30
CA ARG A 279 12.12 -3.35 15.47
C ARG A 279 12.24 -4.10 14.15
N GLU A 280 11.65 -3.56 13.07
CA GLU A 280 11.67 -4.17 11.74
C GLU A 280 13.04 -4.09 11.06
N LEU A 281 13.68 -2.92 11.07
CA LEU A 281 14.87 -2.63 10.24
C LEU A 281 16.18 -2.64 11.01
N GLY A 282 16.14 -2.60 12.34
CA GLY A 282 17.29 -2.34 13.20
C GLY A 282 17.71 -0.85 13.19
N GLU A 283 18.25 -0.37 14.30
CA GLU A 283 18.58 1.05 14.55
C GLU A 283 19.31 1.72 13.39
N ARG A 284 20.42 1.14 12.93
CA ARG A 284 21.27 1.72 11.87
C ARG A 284 20.52 2.02 10.56
N ARG A 285 19.59 1.14 10.17
CA ARG A 285 18.81 1.30 8.92
C ARG A 285 17.61 2.21 9.16
N ALA A 286 16.97 2.06 10.31
CA ALA A 286 15.79 2.84 10.70
C ALA A 286 16.11 4.34 10.80
N SER A 287 17.23 4.74 11.43
CA SER A 287 17.61 6.13 11.56
C SER A 287 17.64 6.87 10.22
N GLY A 288 18.34 6.31 9.22
CA GLY A 288 18.39 6.92 7.89
C GLY A 288 17.05 6.88 7.16
N PHE A 289 16.29 5.80 7.31
CA PHE A 289 14.98 5.62 6.68
C PHE A 289 13.93 6.62 7.19
N LEU A 290 13.90 6.87 8.48
CA LEU A 290 12.90 7.68 9.17
C LEU A 290 13.02 9.18 8.91
N LYS A 291 14.20 9.71 8.54
CA LYS A 291 14.44 11.15 8.35
C LYS A 291 13.40 11.83 7.43
N LYS A 292 12.93 11.15 6.39
CA LYS A 292 11.88 11.68 5.49
C LYS A 292 10.49 11.75 6.14
N PHE A 293 10.20 10.84 7.09
CA PHE A 293 8.90 10.79 7.76
C PHE A 293 8.75 11.93 8.79
N TYR A 294 9.82 12.35 9.45
CA TYR A 294 9.77 13.44 10.44
C TYR A 294 9.08 14.68 9.84
N GLY A 295 9.46 15.07 8.61
CA GLY A 295 8.88 16.23 7.95
C GLY A 295 7.38 16.07 7.66
N TRP A 296 6.94 14.86 7.35
CA TRP A 296 5.53 14.57 7.04
C TRP A 296 4.64 14.61 8.28
N TYR A 297 5.04 13.95 9.39
CA TYR A 297 4.30 13.95 10.64
C TYR A 297 4.29 15.31 11.32
N LEU A 298 5.46 15.93 11.51
CA LEU A 298 5.60 17.16 12.28
C LEU A 298 4.88 18.36 11.65
N GLY A 299 4.59 18.28 10.35
CA GLY A 299 3.74 19.26 9.67
C GLY A 299 2.34 19.32 10.28
N ARG A 300 1.75 18.17 10.62
CA ARG A 300 0.41 18.04 11.21
C ARG A 300 0.36 18.56 12.64
N GLY A 301 1.32 18.22 13.49
CA GLY A 301 1.39 18.68 14.88
C GLY A 301 1.78 20.13 15.06
N ARG A 302 1.88 20.91 13.99
CA ARG A 302 2.28 22.33 14.02
C ARG A 302 3.60 22.56 14.75
N PHE A 303 4.53 21.61 14.65
CA PHE A 303 5.88 21.76 15.19
C PHE A 303 6.65 22.83 14.42
N PRO A 304 7.46 23.67 15.09
CA PRO A 304 8.21 24.72 14.42
C PRO A 304 9.24 24.14 13.44
N ARG A 305 9.49 24.87 12.35
CA ARG A 305 10.43 24.44 11.31
C ARG A 305 11.85 24.14 11.85
N PRO A 306 12.44 24.93 12.79
CA PRO A 306 13.74 24.59 13.38
C PRO A 306 13.75 23.23 14.07
N PHE A 307 12.70 22.86 14.80
CA PHE A 307 12.58 21.55 15.44
C PHE A 307 12.62 20.40 14.44
N LYS A 308 11.94 20.54 13.31
CA LYS A 308 11.99 19.55 12.24
C LYS A 308 13.40 19.40 11.65
N GLN A 309 14.11 20.51 11.48
CA GLN A 309 15.49 20.52 10.98
C GLN A 309 16.44 19.88 11.98
N GLU A 310 16.25 20.11 13.27
CA GLU A 310 17.02 19.48 14.36
C GLU A 310 16.87 17.95 14.30
N LEU A 311 15.65 17.42 14.27
CA LEU A 311 15.43 15.97 14.29
C LEU A 311 16.07 15.24 13.10
N VAL A 312 16.12 15.87 11.94
CA VAL A 312 16.76 15.27 10.74
C VAL A 312 18.27 15.14 10.89
N GLN A 313 18.91 15.95 11.75
CA GLN A 313 20.36 15.91 12.01
C GLN A 313 20.75 14.86 13.06
N LEU A 314 19.80 14.37 13.84
CA LEU A 314 20.06 13.33 14.83
C LEU A 314 20.33 11.99 14.14
N ASP A 315 21.30 11.25 14.62
CA ASP A 315 21.68 9.93 14.09
C ASP A 315 21.11 8.77 14.92
N SER A 316 20.70 9.02 16.16
CA SER A 316 20.04 8.09 17.05
C SER A 316 18.52 8.29 17.03
N THR A 317 17.75 7.21 16.85
CA THR A 317 16.29 7.27 16.97
C THR A 317 15.85 7.50 18.40
N GLU A 318 16.62 7.05 19.39
CA GLU A 318 16.36 7.31 20.81
C GLU A 318 16.45 8.81 21.15
N ASP A 319 17.45 9.52 20.58
CA ASP A 319 17.53 10.97 20.73
C ASP A 319 16.32 11.68 20.10
N VAL A 320 15.85 11.20 18.95
CA VAL A 320 14.64 11.73 18.31
C VAL A 320 13.42 11.53 19.22
N VAL A 321 13.24 10.34 19.78
CA VAL A 321 12.14 10.01 20.71
C VAL A 321 12.20 10.91 21.95
N THR A 322 13.38 11.07 22.55
CA THR A 322 13.60 11.95 23.71
C THR A 322 13.20 13.40 23.40
N ARG A 323 13.57 13.90 22.22
CA ARG A 323 13.22 15.27 21.79
C ARG A 323 11.71 15.42 21.53
N LEU A 324 11.05 14.38 21.00
CA LEU A 324 9.60 14.39 20.80
C LEU A 324 8.84 14.43 22.12
N PHE A 325 9.23 13.63 23.12
CA PHE A 325 8.63 13.70 24.47
C PHE A 325 8.84 15.06 25.12
N ALA A 326 10.03 15.64 25.00
CA ALA A 326 10.30 16.98 25.53
C ALA A 326 9.43 18.06 24.87
N ALA A 327 9.14 17.94 23.57
CA ALA A 327 8.33 18.91 22.82
C ALA A 327 6.81 18.69 22.94
N ALA A 328 6.38 17.51 23.39
CA ALA A 328 4.98 17.10 23.59
C ALA A 328 4.88 16.14 24.78
N PRO A 329 4.95 16.64 26.04
CA PRO A 329 5.02 15.79 27.23
C PRO A 329 3.82 14.83 27.41
N GLY A 330 2.61 15.26 27.02
CA GLY A 330 1.41 14.40 27.05
C GLY A 330 1.41 13.23 26.06
N ALA A 331 2.40 13.14 25.19
CA ALA A 331 2.53 12.02 24.26
C ALA A 331 2.85 10.70 24.98
N ALA A 332 3.44 10.71 26.17
CA ALA A 332 3.83 9.50 26.90
C ALA A 332 2.62 8.60 27.21
N GLU A 333 1.55 9.16 27.79
CA GLU A 333 0.32 8.44 28.12
C GLU A 333 -0.35 7.87 26.84
N ILE A 334 -0.27 8.61 25.74
CA ILE A 334 -0.85 8.17 24.46
C ILE A 334 -0.04 7.00 23.89
N VAL A 335 1.30 7.07 23.96
CA VAL A 335 2.18 5.97 23.52
C VAL A 335 1.91 4.70 24.31
N GLU A 336 1.86 4.77 25.65
CA GLU A 336 1.57 3.62 26.51
C GLU A 336 0.23 2.95 26.13
N ARG A 337 -0.81 3.75 25.91
CA ARG A 337 -2.11 3.24 25.47
C ARG A 337 -2.03 2.55 24.11
N LEU A 338 -1.36 3.18 23.12
CA LEU A 338 -1.23 2.64 21.78
C LEU A 338 -0.41 1.34 21.77
N GLU A 339 0.65 1.27 22.57
CA GLU A 339 1.47 0.06 22.69
C GLU A 339 0.71 -1.09 23.36
N ALA A 340 -0.16 -0.80 24.33
CA ALA A 340 -1.00 -1.81 24.97
C ALA A 340 -2.07 -2.41 24.02
N GLU A 341 -2.41 -1.71 22.93
CA GLU A 341 -3.35 -2.16 21.90
C GLU A 341 -2.66 -3.00 20.79
N LEU A 342 -1.32 -3.04 20.76
CA LEU A 342 -0.59 -3.82 19.76
C LEU A 342 -0.54 -5.30 20.18
N PRO A 343 -0.59 -6.24 19.21
CA PRO A 343 -0.35 -7.64 19.49
C PRO A 343 1.09 -7.86 20.00
N ASP A 344 1.26 -8.96 20.75
CA ASP A 344 2.58 -9.35 21.25
C ASP A 344 3.53 -9.56 20.04
N PRO A 345 4.74 -8.99 20.07
CA PRO A 345 5.75 -9.28 19.06
C PRO A 345 6.08 -10.77 18.89
N ALA A 346 5.83 -11.59 19.89
CA ALA A 346 5.97 -13.05 19.81
C ALA A 346 4.95 -13.72 18.86
N ASP A 347 3.84 -13.03 18.53
CA ASP A 347 2.83 -13.52 17.58
C ASP A 347 3.20 -13.23 16.10
N GLU A 348 4.34 -12.58 15.86
CA GLU A 348 4.84 -12.34 14.49
C GLU A 348 5.42 -13.63 13.91
N ILE A 349 5.01 -14.00 12.69
CA ILE A 349 5.63 -15.09 11.95
C ILE A 349 7.06 -14.67 11.57
N LEU A 350 8.03 -15.21 12.30
CA LEU A 350 9.44 -14.98 12.00
C LEU A 350 9.84 -15.76 10.73
N LEU A 351 10.71 -15.19 9.92
CA LEU A 351 11.25 -15.85 8.71
C LEU A 351 11.84 -17.23 9.01
N ASP A 352 12.42 -17.42 10.20
CA ASP A 352 13.00 -18.68 10.67
C ASP A 352 11.94 -19.76 10.98
N GLN A 353 10.67 -19.39 11.11
CA GLN A 353 9.54 -20.29 11.37
C GLN A 353 8.79 -20.67 10.08
N MET A 354 9.18 -20.11 8.93
CA MET A 354 8.59 -20.50 7.65
C MET A 354 8.92 -21.97 7.34
N PRO A 355 7.95 -22.75 6.80
CA PRO A 355 8.16 -24.15 6.48
C PRO A 355 9.40 -24.35 5.61
N ILE A 356 10.24 -25.31 5.96
CA ILE A 356 11.53 -25.62 5.28
C ILE A 356 11.35 -25.89 3.78
N SER A 357 10.15 -26.26 3.33
CA SER A 357 9.82 -26.42 1.91
C SER A 357 10.02 -25.15 1.06
N ILE A 358 10.02 -23.96 1.68
CA ILE A 358 10.39 -22.71 1.01
C ILE A 358 11.90 -22.66 0.71
N TYR A 359 12.69 -23.42 1.43
CA TYR A 359 14.16 -23.46 1.29
C TYR A 359 14.66 -24.48 0.27
N GLY A 360 13.75 -25.08 -0.54
CA GLY A 360 14.08 -25.89 -1.71
C GLY A 360 14.86 -27.15 -1.38
N GLY A 361 14.28 -28.29 -1.63
CA GLY A 361 15.01 -29.53 -1.76
C GLY A 361 16.07 -29.38 -2.85
N GLY A 362 17.25 -29.94 -2.57
CA GLY A 362 18.37 -30.01 -3.49
C GLY A 362 18.08 -30.82 -4.76
#